data_eb483b10358aefd343a95eba7f5211ca
#
_entry.id   eb483b10358aefd343a95eba7f5211ca
#
_cell.length_a   1.000
_cell.length_b   1.000
_cell.length_c   1.000
_cell.angle_alpha   90.00
_cell.angle_beta   90.00
_cell.angle_gamma   90.00
#
_symmetry.space_group_name_H-M   'P 1'
#
loop_
_entity.id
_entity.type
_entity.pdbx_description
1 polymer ?
#
loop_
_entity_poly.entity_id
_entity_poly.type
_entity_poly.pdbx_seq_one_letter_code
_entity_poly.pdbx_strand_id
1 'polypeptide(L)'
;VIAISNSGETGELKSTVLAVKNNGCRVIGITGNAESWLAKESDALLLAHVDEEGGPLNRAPRNSVLAEMFVLQALSAILQADVAQTPAQYVRRHPGGALGKIRDNER
;
A
#
# COMPACT_ATOMS: atom_id res chain seq x y z
N VAL A 1 -9.67 4.18 2.26
CA VAL A 1 -8.66 3.93 3.31
C VAL A 1 -7.83 2.73 2.91
N ILE A 2 -6.51 2.76 3.18
CA ILE A 2 -5.63 1.60 3.06
C ILE A 2 -5.32 1.12 4.48
N ALA A 3 -5.61 -0.15 4.76
CA ALA A 3 -5.35 -0.81 6.03
C ALA A 3 -4.30 -1.91 5.84
N ILE A 4 -3.24 -1.88 6.64
CA ILE A 4 -2.09 -2.77 6.49
C ILE A 4 -1.89 -3.56 7.78
N SER A 5 -1.83 -4.88 7.66
CA SER A 5 -1.49 -5.78 8.75
C SER A 5 -1.03 -7.12 8.20
N ASN A 6 0.20 -7.53 8.47
CA ASN A 6 0.73 -8.80 7.98
C ASN A 6 -0.14 -10.00 8.40
N SER A 7 -0.51 -10.08 9.67
CA SER A 7 -1.43 -11.13 10.16
C SER A 7 -2.88 -10.91 9.72
N GLY A 8 -3.28 -9.65 9.52
CA GLY A 8 -4.66 -9.26 9.28
C GLY A 8 -5.61 -9.43 10.49
N GLU A 9 -5.04 -9.65 11.69
CA GLU A 9 -5.78 -9.97 12.92
C GLU A 9 -5.59 -8.97 14.06
N THR A 10 -4.86 -7.88 13.82
CA THR A 10 -4.54 -6.85 14.84
C THR A 10 -5.81 -6.19 15.38
N GLY A 11 -6.03 -6.28 16.70
CA GLY A 11 -7.28 -5.82 17.34
C GLY A 11 -7.57 -4.33 17.16
N GLU A 12 -6.57 -3.48 17.33
CA GLU A 12 -6.69 -2.02 17.14
C GLU A 12 -7.06 -1.68 15.69
N LEU A 13 -6.46 -2.40 14.73
CA LEU A 13 -6.77 -2.21 13.31
C LEU A 13 -8.23 -2.60 13.01
N LYS A 14 -8.72 -3.69 13.60
CA LYS A 14 -10.13 -4.12 13.46
C LYS A 14 -11.09 -3.01 13.86
N SER A 15 -10.86 -2.39 15.02
CA SER A 15 -11.68 -1.30 15.51
C SER A 15 -11.66 -0.08 14.57
N THR A 16 -10.49 0.27 14.05
CA THR A 16 -10.32 1.38 13.11
C THR A 16 -11.01 1.09 11.78
N VAL A 17 -10.84 -0.10 11.23
CA VAL A 17 -11.48 -0.51 9.97
C VAL A 17 -13.00 -0.47 10.09
N LEU A 18 -13.56 -0.99 11.18
CA LEU A 18 -14.99 -0.92 11.43
C LEU A 18 -15.49 0.53 11.51
N ALA A 19 -14.76 1.39 12.22
CA ALA A 19 -15.13 2.80 12.34
C ALA A 19 -15.15 3.52 10.99
N VAL A 20 -14.15 3.32 10.13
CA VAL A 20 -14.10 3.98 8.81
C VAL A 20 -15.18 3.42 7.87
N LYS A 21 -15.46 2.11 7.93
CA LYS A 21 -16.55 1.49 7.17
C LYS A 21 -17.93 2.03 7.60
N ASN A 22 -18.16 2.20 8.89
CA ASN A 22 -19.38 2.80 9.43
C ASN A 22 -19.58 4.25 8.99
N ASN A 23 -18.49 4.94 8.63
CA ASN A 23 -18.53 6.28 8.03
C ASN A 23 -18.59 6.27 6.49
N GLY A 24 -18.90 5.13 5.89
CA GLY A 24 -19.08 5.00 4.44
C GLY A 24 -17.78 4.94 3.62
N CYS A 25 -16.63 4.78 4.28
CA CYS A 25 -15.35 4.65 3.58
C CYS A 25 -15.15 3.22 3.04
N ARG A 26 -14.58 3.13 1.85
CA ARG A 26 -14.05 1.86 1.31
C ARG A 26 -12.67 1.56 1.87
N VAL A 27 -12.36 0.28 1.99
CA VAL A 27 -11.10 -0.22 2.55
C VAL A 27 -10.38 -1.10 1.54
N ILE A 28 -9.12 -0.75 1.26
CA ILE A 28 -8.16 -1.63 0.61
C ILE A 28 -7.33 -2.27 1.72
N GLY A 29 -7.42 -3.59 1.86
CA GLY A 29 -6.63 -4.35 2.82
C GLY A 29 -5.32 -4.82 2.20
N ILE A 30 -4.21 -4.66 2.92
CA ILE A 30 -2.92 -5.24 2.58
C ILE A 30 -2.54 -6.19 3.72
N THR A 31 -2.42 -7.48 3.43
CA THR A 31 -2.13 -8.51 4.43
C THR A 31 -1.33 -9.66 3.81
N GLY A 32 -0.59 -10.38 4.63
CA GLY A 32 0.09 -11.62 4.24
C GLY A 32 -0.82 -12.86 4.29
N ASN A 33 -2.04 -12.72 4.84
CA ASN A 33 -2.96 -13.83 5.04
C ASN A 33 -4.32 -13.56 4.38
N ALA A 34 -4.58 -14.25 3.26
CA ALA A 34 -5.83 -14.10 2.51
C ALA A 34 -7.09 -14.56 3.27
N GLU A 35 -6.92 -15.40 4.30
CA GLU A 35 -8.02 -15.89 5.13
C GLU A 35 -8.27 -15.04 6.38
N SER A 36 -7.48 -13.99 6.59
CA SER A 36 -7.57 -13.13 7.76
C SER A 36 -8.86 -12.31 7.82
N TRP A 37 -9.15 -11.80 9.01
CA TRP A 37 -10.26 -10.89 9.23
C TRP A 37 -10.16 -9.65 8.32
N LEU A 38 -8.95 -9.04 8.22
CA LEU A 38 -8.75 -7.87 7.36
C LEU A 38 -9.03 -8.18 5.88
N ALA A 39 -8.59 -9.36 5.41
CA ALA A 39 -8.88 -9.78 4.03
C ALA A 39 -10.37 -9.87 3.75
N LYS A 40 -11.15 -10.46 4.68
CA LYS A 40 -12.60 -10.64 4.55
C LYS A 40 -13.38 -9.33 4.66
N GLU A 41 -12.91 -8.40 5.48
CA GLU A 41 -13.58 -7.11 5.68
C GLU A 41 -13.22 -6.03 4.65
N SER A 42 -12.19 -6.26 3.84
CA SER A 42 -11.75 -5.30 2.83
C SER A 42 -12.63 -5.33 1.58
N ASP A 43 -12.86 -4.16 0.98
CA ASP A 43 -13.55 -4.04 -0.31
C ASP A 43 -12.64 -4.48 -1.48
N ALA A 44 -11.33 -4.34 -1.30
CA ALA A 44 -10.31 -4.88 -2.18
C ALA A 44 -9.14 -5.40 -1.36
N LEU A 45 -8.55 -6.52 -1.78
CA LEU A 45 -7.42 -7.16 -1.12
C LEU A 45 -6.18 -7.12 -1.99
N LEU A 46 -5.07 -6.69 -1.41
CA LEU A 46 -3.74 -6.85 -1.96
C LEU A 46 -2.94 -7.79 -1.05
N LEU A 47 -2.56 -8.95 -1.58
CA LEU A 47 -1.83 -9.94 -0.80
C LEU A 47 -0.33 -9.64 -0.83
N ALA A 48 0.25 -9.46 0.35
CA ALA A 48 1.69 -9.25 0.58
C ALA A 48 2.25 -10.41 1.43
N HIS A 49 2.13 -11.64 0.89
CA HIS A 49 2.55 -12.84 1.60
C HIS A 49 4.06 -13.01 1.62
N VAL A 50 4.59 -13.44 2.75
CA VAL A 50 5.97 -13.93 2.92
C VAL A 50 5.96 -15.23 3.71
N ASP A 51 6.86 -16.15 3.37
CA ASP A 51 6.95 -17.44 4.08
C ASP A 51 7.57 -17.27 5.47
N GLU A 52 8.50 -16.32 5.60
CA GLU A 52 9.22 -16.04 6.83
C GLU A 52 9.65 -14.57 6.93
N GLU A 53 9.85 -14.08 8.15
CA GLU A 53 10.35 -12.72 8.39
C GLU A 53 11.88 -12.61 8.25
N GLY A 54 12.59 -13.72 8.40
CA GLY A 54 14.04 -13.74 8.42
C GLY A 54 14.63 -13.18 9.73
N GLY A 55 15.96 -13.11 9.76
CA GLY A 55 16.69 -12.71 10.95
C GLY A 55 16.80 -13.80 12.01
N PRO A 56 17.53 -13.55 13.12
CA PRO A 56 17.92 -14.60 14.08
C PRO A 56 16.74 -15.34 14.74
N LEU A 57 15.62 -14.67 14.95
CA LEU A 57 14.44 -15.23 15.63
C LEU A 57 13.25 -15.44 14.66
N ASN A 58 13.38 -15.04 13.43
CA ASN A 58 12.29 -15.09 12.43
C ASN A 58 10.93 -14.52 12.97
N ARG A 59 10.96 -13.45 13.75
CA ARG A 59 9.78 -12.88 14.43
C ARG A 59 9.55 -11.40 14.12
N ALA A 60 10.62 -10.60 14.14
CA ALA A 60 10.48 -9.17 13.90
C ALA A 60 10.07 -8.90 12.45
N PRO A 61 9.12 -7.98 12.22
CA PRO A 61 8.72 -7.62 10.87
C PRO A 61 9.91 -7.14 10.03
N ARG A 62 10.22 -7.86 8.97
CA ARG A 62 11.33 -7.59 8.03
C ARG A 62 10.88 -7.85 6.60
N ASN A 63 10.73 -9.12 6.23
CA ASN A 63 10.31 -9.49 4.88
C ASN A 63 8.88 -9.05 4.60
N SER A 64 7.99 -9.13 5.58
CA SER A 64 6.62 -8.61 5.44
C SER A 64 6.58 -7.11 5.14
N VAL A 65 7.42 -6.31 5.81
CA VAL A 65 7.53 -4.87 5.56
C VAL A 65 7.99 -4.59 4.13
N LEU A 66 8.98 -5.33 3.62
CA LEU A 66 9.46 -5.19 2.24
C LEU A 66 8.37 -5.57 1.23
N ALA A 67 7.64 -6.67 1.49
CA ALA A 67 6.53 -7.10 0.63
C ALA A 67 5.39 -6.07 0.60
N GLU A 68 5.02 -5.52 1.75
CA GLU A 68 4.01 -4.47 1.86
C GLU A 68 4.43 -3.18 1.13
N MET A 69 5.69 -2.77 1.29
CA MET A 69 6.26 -1.63 0.56
C MET A 69 6.24 -1.87 -0.96
N PHE A 70 6.60 -3.06 -1.41
CA PHE A 70 6.56 -3.41 -2.83
C PHE A 70 5.13 -3.32 -3.38
N VAL A 71 4.15 -3.88 -2.69
CA VAL A 71 2.74 -3.84 -3.08
C VAL A 71 2.21 -2.41 -3.14
N LEU A 72 2.58 -1.56 -2.16
CA LEU A 72 2.21 -0.14 -2.16
C LEU A 72 2.82 0.63 -3.32
N GLN A 73 4.09 0.36 -3.67
CA GLN A 73 4.74 0.98 -4.82
C GLN A 73 4.09 0.55 -6.13
N ALA A 74 3.75 -0.73 -6.27
CA ALA A 74 3.03 -1.24 -7.43
C ALA A 74 1.65 -0.57 -7.57
N LEU A 75 0.88 -0.48 -6.48
CA LEU A 75 -0.40 0.22 -6.45
C LEU A 75 -0.25 1.69 -6.86
N SER A 76 0.75 2.38 -6.33
CA SER A 76 1.03 3.79 -6.66
C SER A 76 1.34 3.97 -8.15
N ALA A 77 2.15 3.07 -8.73
CA ALA A 77 2.50 3.12 -10.16
C ALA A 77 1.27 2.87 -11.05
N ILE A 78 0.43 1.90 -10.69
CA ILE A 78 -0.80 1.58 -11.42
C ILE A 78 -1.77 2.76 -11.36
N LEU A 79 -2.00 3.34 -10.19
CA LEU A 79 -2.87 4.50 -10.04
C LEU A 79 -2.36 5.72 -10.81
N GLN A 80 -1.05 5.94 -10.83
CA GLN A 80 -0.44 7.03 -11.61
C GLN A 80 -0.66 6.81 -13.12
N ALA A 81 -0.51 5.58 -13.60
CA ALA A 81 -0.76 5.24 -14.99
C ALA A 81 -2.25 5.40 -15.35
N ASP A 82 -3.15 4.97 -14.46
CA ASP A 82 -4.61 5.03 -14.67
C ASP A 82 -5.11 6.46 -14.81
N VAL A 83 -4.58 7.41 -14.02
CA VAL A 83 -4.92 8.83 -14.15
C VAL A 83 -4.17 9.54 -15.27
N ALA A 84 -3.34 8.84 -16.04
CA ALA A 84 -2.57 9.36 -17.17
C ALA A 84 -1.79 10.65 -16.83
N GLN A 85 -1.14 10.68 -15.69
CA GLN A 85 -0.37 11.82 -15.22
C GLN A 85 0.77 12.15 -16.18
N THR A 86 0.79 13.39 -16.69
CA THR A 86 1.86 13.84 -17.60
C THR A 86 3.09 14.34 -16.83
N PRO A 87 4.29 14.32 -17.47
CA PRO A 87 5.50 14.93 -16.89
C PRO A 87 5.31 16.38 -16.49
N ALA A 88 4.62 17.17 -17.30
CA ALA A 88 4.31 18.57 -16.99
C ALA A 88 3.45 18.73 -15.72
N GLN A 89 2.47 17.86 -15.51
CA GLN A 89 1.65 17.85 -14.29
C GLN A 89 2.47 17.44 -13.07
N TYR A 90 3.41 16.49 -13.23
CA TYR A 90 4.30 16.07 -12.18
C TYR A 90 5.25 17.20 -11.75
N VAL A 91 5.95 17.82 -12.71
CA VAL A 91 6.89 18.94 -12.47
C VAL A 91 6.20 20.12 -11.79
N ARG A 92 4.95 20.42 -12.15
CA ARG A 92 4.17 21.51 -11.51
C ARG A 92 3.92 21.25 -10.02
N ARG A 93 3.82 19.99 -9.60
CA ARG A 93 3.64 19.60 -8.19
C ARG A 93 4.96 19.44 -7.43
N HIS A 94 6.08 19.28 -8.16
CA HIS A 94 7.42 19.11 -7.62
C HIS A 94 8.39 20.12 -8.28
N PRO A 95 8.26 21.43 -7.97
CA PRO A 95 8.98 22.46 -8.70
C PRO A 95 10.48 22.54 -8.37
N GLY A 96 10.96 21.81 -7.36
CA GLY A 96 12.34 21.87 -6.88
C GLY A 96 13.17 20.63 -7.23
N GLY A 97 14.49 20.78 -7.21
CA GLY A 97 15.44 19.69 -7.40
C GLY A 97 15.46 19.08 -8.79
N ALA A 98 16.05 17.89 -8.91
CA ALA A 98 16.17 17.18 -10.18
C ALA A 98 14.81 16.72 -10.74
N LEU A 99 13.84 16.43 -9.87
CA LEU A 99 12.51 16.01 -10.26
C LEU A 99 11.62 17.16 -10.76
N GLY A 100 11.99 18.40 -10.45
CA GLY A 100 11.26 19.61 -10.89
C GLY A 100 11.61 20.07 -12.31
N LYS A 101 12.28 19.25 -13.10
CA LYS A 101 12.66 19.56 -14.48
C LYS A 101 12.09 18.53 -15.44
N ILE A 102 11.51 18.99 -16.55
CA ILE A 102 11.13 18.11 -17.65
C ILE A 102 12.41 17.59 -18.30
N ARG A 103 12.50 16.28 -18.46
CA ARG A 103 13.63 15.59 -19.10
C ARG A 103 13.51 15.66 -20.60
N ASP A 104 14.63 15.49 -21.33
CA ASP A 104 14.63 15.59 -22.79
C ASP A 104 13.75 14.54 -23.48
N ASN A 105 13.65 13.34 -22.90
CA ASN A 105 12.79 12.26 -23.38
C ASN A 105 11.31 12.41 -22.99
N GLU A 106 10.95 13.46 -22.26
CA GLU A 106 9.57 13.77 -21.82
C GLU A 106 8.95 14.97 -22.56
N ARG A 107 9.71 15.56 -23.52
CA ARG A 107 9.28 16.71 -24.34
C ARG A 107 8.48 16.30 -25.56
#